data_4fa89fe29f137af8cc4d8ebc608e748b
#
_entry.id   4fa89fe29f137af8cc4d8ebc608e748b
#
_cell.length_a   1.000
_cell.length_b   1.000
_cell.length_c   1.000
_cell.angle_alpha   90.00
_cell.angle_beta   90.00
_cell.angle_gamma   90.00
#
_symmetry.space_group_name_H-M   'P 1'
#
loop_
_entity.id
_entity.type
_entity.pdbx_description
1 polymer ?
#
loop_
_entity_poly.entity_id
_entity_poly.type
_entity_poly.pdbx_seq_one_letter_code
_entity_poly.pdbx_strand_id
1 'polypeptide(L)'
;HLINISTLKNPVSNKFVLDETEIHSTTSTGDIALAPTTRSEISTAVLIGRPSYKTTALASSAPLTDESTRSFVSSFRDADIKDLPGTEEEVMTIKKEMEQEKVNVKYYLKEQATEDKMYQLHSPGILHIATHGYWSGAGDNATDGYRVFNAMVNSGLLLAGVVNYYS
;
A
#
# COMPACT_ATOMS: atom_id res chain seq x y z
N HIS A 1 2.00 -1.41 21.80
CA HIS A 1 2.84 -0.36 21.17
C HIS A 1 4.11 -1.04 20.67
N LEU A 2 4.31 -0.98 19.34
CA LEU A 2 5.52 -1.51 18.73
C LEU A 2 6.62 -0.45 18.83
N ILE A 3 7.75 -0.80 19.43
CA ILE A 3 8.94 0.04 19.45
C ILE A 3 9.65 -0.16 18.12
N ASN A 4 9.85 0.90 17.36
CA ASN A 4 10.66 0.83 16.14
C ASN A 4 12.15 0.85 16.55
N ILE A 5 12.79 -0.32 16.52
CA ILE A 5 14.19 -0.49 16.89
C ILE A 5 15.13 0.35 16.01
N SER A 6 14.76 0.54 14.73
CA SER A 6 15.57 1.31 13.77
C SER A 6 15.79 2.76 14.20
N THR A 7 14.85 3.34 14.95
CA THR A 7 14.89 4.73 15.41
C THR A 7 15.56 4.91 16.78
N LEU A 8 15.98 3.81 17.43
CA LEU A 8 16.73 3.88 18.68
C LEU A 8 18.16 4.35 18.41
N LYS A 9 18.70 5.17 19.32
CA LYS A 9 20.09 5.59 19.29
C LYS A 9 20.94 4.73 20.20
N ASN A 10 22.11 4.35 19.70
CA ASN A 10 23.15 3.73 20.50
C ASN A 10 23.71 4.79 21.50
N PRO A 11 23.63 4.58 22.81
CA PRO A 11 24.06 5.57 23.80
C PRO A 11 25.57 5.84 23.78
N VAL A 12 26.37 4.94 23.19
CA VAL A 12 27.83 5.08 23.13
C VAL A 12 28.26 5.84 21.88
N SER A 13 27.75 5.45 20.70
CA SER A 13 28.13 6.04 19.40
C SER A 13 27.27 7.24 19.02
N ASN A 14 26.12 7.44 19.66
CA ASN A 14 25.07 8.43 19.32
C ASN A 14 24.50 8.28 17.90
N LYS A 15 24.76 7.17 17.22
CA LYS A 15 24.20 6.82 15.90
C LYS A 15 22.90 6.06 16.08
N PHE A 16 22.07 6.04 15.03
CA PHE A 16 20.91 5.15 15.02
C PHE A 16 21.34 3.70 14.92
N VAL A 17 20.57 2.79 15.52
CA VAL A 17 20.83 1.35 15.41
C VAL A 17 20.86 0.91 13.96
N LEU A 18 20.03 1.51 13.10
CA LEU A 18 19.98 1.25 11.65
C LEU A 18 21.30 1.61 10.94
N ASP A 19 22.05 2.61 11.44
CA ASP A 19 23.34 3.02 10.85
C ASP A 19 24.48 2.06 11.18
N GLU A 20 24.30 1.24 12.20
CA GLU A 20 25.34 0.34 12.73
C GLU A 20 25.01 -1.15 12.56
N THR A 21 23.75 -1.47 12.29
CA THR A 21 23.23 -2.85 12.28
C THR A 21 22.22 -3.02 11.17
N GLU A 22 22.40 -4.05 10.37
CA GLU A 22 21.39 -4.45 9.38
C GLU A 22 20.21 -5.12 10.10
N ILE A 23 19.01 -4.55 9.94
CA ILE A 23 17.80 -5.02 10.59
C ILE A 23 16.85 -5.64 9.56
N HIS A 24 16.58 -6.93 9.70
CA HIS A 24 15.61 -7.64 8.90
C HIS A 24 14.35 -7.90 9.71
N SER A 25 13.21 -7.38 9.24
CA SER A 25 11.91 -7.71 9.80
C SER A 25 11.28 -8.84 9.02
N THR A 26 10.88 -9.90 9.70
CA THR A 26 10.19 -11.04 9.10
C THR A 26 8.84 -11.23 9.76
N THR A 27 7.87 -11.74 9.02
CA THR A 27 6.53 -12.07 9.55
C THR A 27 6.50 -13.44 10.21
N SER A 28 7.47 -14.29 9.89
CA SER A 28 7.58 -15.65 10.41
C SER A 28 9.05 -16.07 10.52
N THR A 29 9.36 -16.91 11.49
CA THR A 29 10.68 -17.56 11.58
C THR A 29 10.96 -18.48 10.39
N GLY A 30 9.93 -18.95 9.69
CA GLY A 30 10.06 -19.71 8.45
C GLY A 30 10.71 -18.89 7.33
N ASP A 31 10.49 -17.57 7.32
CA ASP A 31 11.07 -16.67 6.31
C ASP A 31 12.61 -16.65 6.38
N ILE A 32 13.18 -16.86 7.57
CA ILE A 32 14.63 -16.93 7.77
C ILE A 32 15.20 -18.20 7.12
N ALA A 33 14.49 -19.32 7.20
CA ALA A 33 14.92 -20.59 6.63
C ALA A 33 14.73 -20.65 5.10
N LEU A 34 13.79 -19.87 4.58
CA LEU A 34 13.44 -19.82 3.16
C LEU A 34 14.08 -18.61 2.44
N ALA A 35 14.88 -17.81 3.16
CA ALA A 35 15.54 -16.66 2.55
C ALA A 35 16.35 -17.12 1.32
N PRO A 36 16.11 -16.55 0.13
CA PRO A 36 16.82 -16.95 -1.07
C PRO A 36 18.32 -16.67 -0.89
N THR A 37 19.12 -17.67 -1.13
CA THR A 37 20.59 -17.58 -1.05
C THR A 37 21.20 -16.76 -2.19
N THR A 38 20.41 -16.48 -3.24
CA THR A 38 20.83 -15.68 -4.38
C THR A 38 19.88 -14.47 -4.52
N ARG A 39 20.47 -13.29 -4.48
CA ARG A 39 19.78 -12.04 -4.85
C ARG A 39 19.52 -12.08 -6.35
N SER A 40 18.28 -12.25 -6.78
CA SER A 40 17.93 -12.05 -8.19
C SER A 40 18.05 -10.57 -8.54
N GLU A 41 18.61 -10.25 -9.70
CA GLU A 41 18.64 -8.88 -10.19
C GLU A 41 17.20 -8.37 -10.37
N ILE A 42 16.93 -7.18 -9.82
CA ILE A 42 15.64 -6.51 -9.98
C ILE A 42 15.62 -5.89 -11.38
N SER A 43 14.83 -6.46 -12.27
CA SER A 43 14.71 -6.00 -13.67
C SER A 43 13.43 -5.21 -13.96
N THR A 44 12.43 -5.29 -13.09
CA THR A 44 11.12 -4.69 -13.32
C THR A 44 10.60 -3.99 -12.06
N ALA A 45 9.97 -2.83 -12.25
CA ALA A 45 9.29 -2.10 -11.18
C ALA A 45 7.93 -1.60 -11.65
N VAL A 46 6.99 -1.54 -10.72
CA VAL A 46 5.69 -0.88 -10.91
C VAL A 46 5.51 0.17 -9.82
N LEU A 47 5.20 1.39 -10.23
CA LEU A 47 5.02 2.53 -9.34
C LEU A 47 3.59 3.07 -9.49
N ILE A 48 2.91 3.31 -8.39
CA ILE A 48 1.55 3.86 -8.35
C ILE A 48 1.55 5.06 -7.42
N GLY A 49 0.98 6.19 -7.88
CA GLY A 49 0.90 7.39 -7.06
C GLY A 49 -0.22 8.33 -7.47
N ARG A 50 -0.56 9.24 -6.57
CA ARG A 50 -1.58 10.28 -6.74
C ARG A 50 -2.85 9.81 -7.47
N PRO A 51 -3.57 8.79 -6.96
CA PRO A 51 -4.81 8.35 -7.57
C PRO A 51 -5.86 9.48 -7.58
N SER A 52 -6.63 9.60 -8.66
CA SER A 52 -7.80 10.48 -8.72
C SER A 52 -8.99 9.84 -8.02
N TYR A 53 -9.21 10.13 -6.76
CA TYR A 53 -10.23 9.45 -5.92
C TYR A 53 -11.66 9.70 -6.39
N LYS A 54 -11.94 10.87 -6.99
CA LYS A 54 -13.29 11.34 -7.42
C LYS A 54 -13.51 11.21 -8.94
N THR A 55 -12.74 10.38 -9.63
CA THR A 55 -12.89 10.27 -11.10
C THR A 55 -14.04 9.35 -11.47
N THR A 56 -14.76 9.71 -12.56
CA THR A 56 -15.79 8.87 -13.17
C THR A 56 -15.20 7.77 -14.08
N ALA A 57 -13.89 7.62 -14.12
CA ALA A 57 -13.24 6.60 -14.94
C ALA A 57 -13.63 5.21 -14.43
N LEU A 58 -14.44 4.54 -15.24
CA LEU A 58 -14.76 3.10 -15.24
C LEU A 58 -14.65 2.39 -13.89
N ALA A 59 -15.72 2.48 -13.12
CA ALA A 59 -15.95 1.57 -12.03
C ALA A 59 -15.87 0.14 -12.56
N SER A 60 -14.98 -0.67 -12.02
CA SER A 60 -14.98 -2.10 -12.26
C SER A 60 -16.36 -2.63 -11.90
N SER A 61 -16.98 -3.37 -12.82
CA SER A 61 -18.39 -3.78 -12.73
C SER A 61 -18.61 -4.99 -11.83
N ALA A 62 -17.70 -5.27 -10.91
CA ALA A 62 -17.89 -6.35 -9.94
C ALA A 62 -18.90 -5.89 -8.85
N PRO A 63 -20.09 -6.49 -8.77
CA PRO A 63 -21.05 -6.14 -7.73
C PRO A 63 -20.51 -6.53 -6.37
N LEU A 64 -20.45 -5.57 -5.44
CA LEU A 64 -20.22 -5.90 -4.03
C LEU A 64 -21.38 -6.71 -3.50
N THR A 65 -21.10 -7.93 -3.11
CA THR A 65 -22.10 -8.88 -2.60
C THR A 65 -22.28 -8.81 -1.09
N ASP A 66 -21.38 -8.12 -0.38
CA ASP A 66 -21.40 -8.08 1.07
C ASP A 66 -21.83 -6.71 1.61
N GLU A 67 -22.80 -6.72 2.55
CA GLU A 67 -23.37 -5.55 3.20
C GLU A 67 -22.37 -4.81 4.09
N SER A 68 -21.40 -5.53 4.66
CA SER A 68 -20.33 -4.93 5.47
C SER A 68 -19.42 -4.05 4.61
N THR A 69 -19.13 -4.49 3.39
CA THR A 69 -18.35 -3.72 2.42
C THR A 69 -19.12 -2.50 1.93
N ARG A 70 -20.45 -2.59 1.73
CA ARG A 70 -21.29 -1.45 1.36
C ARG A 70 -21.33 -0.38 2.45
N SER A 71 -21.51 -0.77 3.70
CA SER A 71 -21.51 0.16 4.86
C SER A 71 -20.16 0.86 5.00
N PHE A 72 -19.09 0.11 4.85
CA PHE A 72 -17.73 0.63 4.89
C PHE A 72 -17.48 1.66 3.79
N VAL A 73 -17.85 1.35 2.57
CA VAL A 73 -17.66 2.24 1.42
C VAL A 73 -18.54 3.49 1.51
N SER A 74 -19.75 3.39 2.05
CA SER A 74 -20.60 4.57 2.28
C SER A 74 -19.90 5.60 3.16
N SER A 75 -19.03 5.17 4.07
CA SER A 75 -18.24 6.07 4.92
C SER A 75 -17.20 6.90 4.14
N PHE A 76 -16.76 6.43 2.97
CA PHE A 76 -15.85 7.19 2.10
C PHE A 76 -16.56 8.13 1.13
N ARG A 77 -17.85 7.91 0.87
CA ARG A 77 -18.63 8.76 -0.05
C ARG A 77 -18.67 10.20 0.44
N ASP A 78 -18.79 10.38 1.75
CA ASP A 78 -18.87 11.69 2.41
C ASP A 78 -17.48 12.16 2.91
N ALA A 79 -16.45 11.32 2.81
CA ALA A 79 -15.10 11.67 3.23
C ALA A 79 -14.46 12.63 2.23
N ASP A 80 -13.95 13.75 2.72
CA ASP A 80 -13.12 14.66 1.92
C ASP A 80 -11.70 14.09 1.77
N ILE A 81 -11.56 13.10 0.87
CA ILE A 81 -10.27 12.48 0.57
C ILE A 81 -9.42 13.49 -0.18
N LYS A 82 -8.39 13.99 0.47
CA LYS A 82 -7.50 15.01 -0.09
C LYS A 82 -6.60 14.42 -1.16
N ASP A 83 -6.36 15.19 -2.20
CA ASP A 83 -5.31 14.90 -3.19
C ASP A 83 -3.93 14.86 -2.53
N LEU A 84 -3.04 14.01 -3.02
CA LEU A 84 -1.66 13.84 -2.56
C LEU A 84 -0.66 14.19 -3.68
N PRO A 85 -0.52 15.48 -4.05
CA PRO A 85 0.33 15.86 -5.18
C PRO A 85 1.80 15.46 -5.00
N GLY A 86 2.31 15.44 -3.77
CA GLY A 86 3.67 15.00 -3.46
C GLY A 86 3.97 13.56 -3.88
N THR A 87 2.96 12.69 -3.94
CA THR A 87 3.18 11.29 -4.35
C THR A 87 3.37 11.13 -5.86
N GLU A 88 2.94 12.08 -6.68
CA GLU A 88 3.31 12.13 -8.10
C GLU A 88 4.79 12.47 -8.26
N GLU A 89 5.30 13.46 -7.53
CA GLU A 89 6.71 13.83 -7.54
C GLU A 89 7.60 12.70 -7.04
N GLU A 90 7.18 12.02 -5.97
CA GLU A 90 7.84 10.84 -5.42
C GLU A 90 7.96 9.73 -6.47
N VAL A 91 6.86 9.34 -7.11
CA VAL A 91 6.85 8.32 -8.19
C VAL A 91 7.77 8.70 -9.33
N MET A 92 7.75 9.96 -9.77
CA MET A 92 8.59 10.41 -10.88
C MET A 92 10.08 10.44 -10.52
N THR A 93 10.41 10.74 -9.27
CA THR A 93 11.78 10.70 -8.76
C THR A 93 12.30 9.26 -8.71
N ILE A 94 11.54 8.35 -8.10
CA ILE A 94 11.88 6.93 -8.01
C ILE A 94 12.02 6.32 -9.42
N LYS A 95 11.10 6.63 -10.32
CA LYS A 95 11.16 6.21 -11.72
C LYS A 95 12.50 6.57 -12.36
N LYS A 96 12.91 7.85 -12.24
CA LYS A 96 14.15 8.34 -12.82
C LYS A 96 15.38 7.60 -12.26
N GLU A 97 15.42 7.38 -10.95
CA GLU A 97 16.52 6.66 -10.30
C GLU A 97 16.59 5.20 -10.77
N MET A 98 15.45 4.51 -10.81
CA MET A 98 15.40 3.12 -11.25
C MET A 98 15.76 2.94 -12.73
N GLU A 99 15.36 3.88 -13.60
CA GLU A 99 15.73 3.84 -15.02
C GLU A 99 17.24 4.04 -15.23
N GLN A 100 17.92 4.83 -14.38
CA GLN A 100 19.37 4.95 -14.38
C GLN A 100 20.06 3.62 -14.06
N GLU A 101 19.45 2.83 -13.17
CA GLU A 101 19.91 1.47 -12.82
C GLU A 101 19.43 0.38 -13.83
N LYS A 102 18.88 0.80 -14.98
CA LYS A 102 18.37 -0.08 -16.05
C LYS A 102 17.20 -0.97 -15.64
N VAL A 103 16.45 -0.60 -14.62
CA VAL A 103 15.19 -1.26 -14.25
C VAL A 103 14.09 -0.82 -15.21
N ASN A 104 13.32 -1.77 -15.73
CA ASN A 104 12.16 -1.47 -16.56
C ASN A 104 10.99 -1.03 -15.68
N VAL A 105 10.64 0.26 -15.73
CA VAL A 105 9.64 0.87 -14.85
C VAL A 105 8.32 1.09 -15.59
N LYS A 106 7.23 0.53 -15.04
CA LYS A 106 5.86 0.93 -15.37
C LYS A 106 5.33 1.82 -14.25
N TYR A 107 4.57 2.85 -14.59
CA TYR A 107 3.96 3.70 -13.57
C TYR A 107 2.53 4.09 -13.93
N TYR A 108 1.72 4.30 -12.90
CA TYR A 108 0.31 4.66 -13.02
C TYR A 108 0.02 5.83 -12.07
N LEU A 109 -0.51 6.92 -12.63
CA LEU A 109 -0.85 8.14 -11.90
C LEU A 109 -2.30 8.52 -12.18
N LYS A 110 -2.89 9.27 -11.26
CA LYS A 110 -4.23 9.87 -11.42
C LYS A 110 -5.29 8.81 -11.78
N GLU A 111 -5.98 9.00 -12.91
CA GLU A 111 -7.05 8.11 -13.38
C GLU A 111 -6.55 6.72 -13.77
N GLN A 112 -5.25 6.56 -14.00
CA GLN A 112 -4.65 5.27 -14.35
C GLN A 112 -4.30 4.42 -13.12
N ALA A 113 -4.26 5.02 -11.94
CA ALA A 113 -3.91 4.33 -10.69
C ALA A 113 -5.11 3.54 -10.14
N THR A 114 -5.65 2.62 -10.93
CA THR A 114 -6.89 1.86 -10.67
C THR A 114 -6.60 0.49 -10.05
N GLU A 115 -7.63 -0.08 -9.41
CA GLU A 115 -7.61 -1.45 -8.89
C GLU A 115 -7.37 -2.48 -10.01
N ASP A 116 -7.96 -2.28 -11.20
CA ASP A 116 -7.73 -3.16 -12.36
C ASP A 116 -6.26 -3.25 -12.74
N LYS A 117 -5.50 -2.17 -12.61
CA LYS A 117 -4.06 -2.19 -12.84
C LYS A 117 -3.32 -3.03 -11.80
N MET A 118 -3.78 -3.04 -10.55
CA MET A 118 -3.24 -3.92 -9.51
C MET A 118 -3.48 -5.39 -9.83
N TYR A 119 -4.67 -5.77 -10.27
CA TYR A 119 -4.99 -7.15 -10.66
C TYR A 119 -4.22 -7.64 -11.89
N GLN A 120 -3.81 -6.73 -12.77
CA GLN A 120 -3.00 -7.05 -13.96
C GLN A 120 -1.51 -7.19 -13.68
N LEU A 121 -1.05 -7.02 -12.43
CA LEU A 121 0.36 -7.15 -12.11
C LEU A 121 0.81 -8.62 -12.11
N HIS A 122 1.95 -8.85 -12.72
CA HIS A 122 2.58 -10.16 -12.76
C HIS A 122 3.97 -10.08 -12.11
N SER A 123 4.01 -10.29 -10.80
CA SER A 123 5.24 -10.42 -9.99
C SER A 123 6.33 -9.39 -10.34
N PRO A 124 6.07 -8.08 -10.24
CA PRO A 124 7.13 -7.10 -10.43
C PRO A 124 8.22 -7.30 -9.37
N GLY A 125 9.48 -7.05 -9.72
CA GLY A 125 10.59 -7.11 -8.75
C GLY A 125 10.44 -6.06 -7.64
N ILE A 126 9.88 -4.89 -7.99
CA ILE A 126 9.51 -3.84 -7.03
C ILE A 126 8.07 -3.40 -7.32
N LEU A 127 7.27 -3.29 -6.26
CA LEU A 127 5.96 -2.63 -6.28
C LEU A 127 5.98 -1.50 -5.26
N HIS A 128 5.88 -0.26 -5.75
CA HIS A 128 5.79 0.94 -4.91
C HIS A 128 4.42 1.58 -5.08
N ILE A 129 3.71 1.82 -3.97
CA ILE A 129 2.37 2.40 -3.98
C ILE A 129 2.33 3.56 -2.99
N ALA A 130 2.15 4.77 -3.51
CA ALA A 130 2.05 6.01 -2.75
C ALA A 130 0.63 6.57 -2.82
N THR A 131 -0.20 6.22 -1.86
CA THR A 131 -1.61 6.60 -1.76
C THR A 131 -2.09 6.64 -0.31
N HIS A 132 -3.35 7.08 -0.08
CA HIS A 132 -3.99 6.91 1.22
C HIS A 132 -4.21 5.44 1.55
N GLY A 133 -3.90 5.08 2.78
CA GLY A 133 -4.35 3.85 3.40
C GLY A 133 -5.56 4.11 4.30
N TYR A 134 -6.39 3.11 4.48
CA TYR A 134 -7.44 3.14 5.48
C TYR A 134 -7.37 1.93 6.40
N TRP A 135 -7.97 2.09 7.54
CA TRP A 135 -8.17 1.02 8.49
C TRP A 135 -9.50 1.24 9.21
N SER A 136 -10.42 0.28 9.11
CA SER A 136 -11.66 0.28 9.87
C SER A 136 -11.47 -0.49 11.17
N GLY A 137 -11.60 0.18 12.31
CA GLY A 137 -11.67 -0.48 13.61
C GLY A 137 -12.87 -1.45 13.66
N ALA A 138 -12.84 -2.41 14.58
CA ALA A 138 -14.05 -3.18 14.90
C ALA A 138 -15.15 -2.17 15.26
N GLY A 139 -16.19 -2.09 14.41
CA GLY A 139 -17.29 -1.14 14.66
C GLY A 139 -17.93 -1.42 16.02
N ASP A 140 -18.41 -0.38 16.68
CA ASP A 140 -19.07 -0.41 18.01
C ASP A 140 -20.31 -1.32 18.10
N ASN A 141 -20.69 -1.97 16.98
CA ASN A 141 -21.82 -2.89 16.86
C ASN A 141 -21.44 -4.37 16.98
N ALA A 142 -20.28 -4.71 17.56
CA ALA A 142 -19.90 -6.09 17.82
C ALA A 142 -20.73 -6.66 18.99
N THR A 143 -22.00 -6.99 18.73
CA THR A 143 -22.87 -7.72 19.68
C THR A 143 -22.55 -9.19 19.77
N ASP A 144 -21.69 -9.72 18.90
CA ASP A 144 -21.26 -11.12 18.94
C ASP A 144 -19.77 -11.19 19.33
N GLY A 145 -19.53 -11.70 20.55
CA GLY A 145 -18.23 -11.75 21.25
C GLY A 145 -17.12 -12.60 20.61
N TYR A 146 -17.14 -12.85 19.31
CA TYR A 146 -16.13 -13.67 18.60
C TYR A 146 -15.70 -13.11 17.23
N ARG A 147 -15.82 -11.81 16.97
CA ARG A 147 -15.17 -11.27 15.78
C ARG A 147 -13.67 -11.21 16.01
N VAL A 148 -12.98 -12.20 15.47
CA VAL A 148 -11.52 -12.17 15.36
C VAL A 148 -11.13 -10.90 14.59
N PHE A 149 -10.50 -9.97 15.30
CA PHE A 149 -10.00 -8.74 14.71
C PHE A 149 -8.89 -9.10 13.71
N ASN A 150 -9.23 -9.08 12.42
CA ASN A 150 -8.25 -9.31 11.36
C ASN A 150 -7.93 -7.96 10.69
N ALA A 151 -6.78 -7.37 11.05
CA ALA A 151 -6.33 -6.11 10.48
C ALA A 151 -6.20 -6.16 8.95
N MET A 152 -5.88 -7.32 8.39
CA MET A 152 -5.74 -7.50 6.94
C MET A 152 -7.07 -7.36 6.19
N VAL A 153 -8.19 -7.80 6.81
CA VAL A 153 -9.52 -7.69 6.22
C VAL A 153 -10.09 -6.28 6.36
N ASN A 154 -9.66 -5.56 7.41
CA ASN A 154 -10.19 -4.25 7.77
C ASN A 154 -9.30 -3.08 7.31
N SER A 155 -8.33 -3.32 6.47
CA SER A 155 -7.44 -2.27 5.94
C SER A 155 -7.32 -2.37 4.43
N GLY A 156 -6.95 -1.29 3.79
CA GLY A 156 -6.73 -1.26 2.35
C GLY A 156 -6.12 0.04 1.88
N LEU A 157 -5.94 0.13 0.57
CA LEU A 157 -5.40 1.28 -0.12
C LEU A 157 -6.50 1.94 -0.96
N LEU A 158 -6.50 3.26 -1.01
CA LEU A 158 -7.44 4.02 -1.81
C LEU A 158 -6.87 4.23 -3.22
N LEU A 159 -7.51 3.69 -4.24
CA LEU A 159 -7.12 3.83 -5.63
C LEU A 159 -8.08 4.74 -6.41
N ALA A 160 -7.79 4.97 -7.69
CA ALA A 160 -8.59 5.87 -8.51
C ALA A 160 -10.03 5.39 -8.64
N GLY A 161 -10.98 6.33 -8.49
CA GLY A 161 -12.41 6.06 -8.62
C GLY A 161 -13.09 5.52 -7.34
N VAL A 162 -12.38 5.40 -6.23
CA VAL A 162 -12.93 4.83 -4.98
C VAL A 162 -14.23 5.51 -4.53
N VAL A 163 -14.39 6.82 -4.75
CA VAL A 163 -15.61 7.56 -4.35
C VAL A 163 -16.80 7.25 -5.26
N ASN A 164 -16.57 6.89 -6.52
CA ASN A 164 -17.60 6.68 -7.52
C ASN A 164 -18.00 5.22 -7.71
N TYR A 165 -17.29 4.31 -7.08
CA TYR A 165 -17.54 2.86 -7.18
C TYR A 165 -18.96 2.48 -6.68
N TYR A 166 -19.66 3.43 -6.03
CA TYR A 166 -20.85 3.16 -5.22
C TYR A 166 -21.94 4.23 -5.36
N SER A 167 -21.88 5.05 -6.41
CA SER A 167 -22.95 6.01 -6.76
C SER A 167 -24.06 5.36 -7.58
#